data_bb0e6598a7d86df87f6de231ef7666bd
#
_entry.id   bb0e6598a7d86df87f6de231ef7666bd
#
_cell.length_a   1.000
_cell.length_b   1.000
_cell.length_c   1.000
_cell.angle_alpha   90.00
_cell.angle_beta   90.00
_cell.angle_gamma   90.00
#
_symmetry.space_group_name_H-M   'P 1'
#
loop_
_entity.id
_entity.type
_entity.pdbx_description
1 polymer ?
#
loop_
_entity_poly.entity_id
_entity_poly.type
_entity_poly.pdbx_seq_one_letter_code
_entity_poly.pdbx_strand_id
1 'polypeptide(L)'
;MGNLTNAQKSIWVTEQYYRGSSINNICGSAVIQEKVDFDKLEESIKLVCKKHDNFWLEFKLVDGEVKQVLSERKKIQIDAINIAGQNDLENEINKISRTTFKLENSKLFKFYIFKFKDGKGAFALNIHHLISDAWTLALICNEIIKTYSALKQNKEIQEKAIYSYIDYIKSEKEYQKSEKFEKDKKYWEERFQNIPEVATIPGSIKEKKDTNNPDGERKQYQIEKKDIAKIKEYCKENRISLYNFFMAVYAIYIGEISGLDEFVIGTPILNRTNFKEKQAAGMFINMAPFKINMDEKIGFQEFVKNIATDSMDMLKHQKYSYQALIENLRKRDKNIPNLYNILLSYQITNAQQTEGDIKYKTEWTFNGCCAEDIDIQIYDLNDTGSLNVAYDYKTSKYAEKDIEAIHKRILNIINQVIGTKNILLKDIDIVTVEEKEKLLVEFNNTDLEYDENIPFIKYF
;
A
#
# COMPACT_ATOMS: atom_id res chain seq x y z
N MET A 1 -18.78 23.17 7.24
CA MET A 1 -19.31 21.82 6.97
C MET A 1 -19.18 21.52 5.49
N GLY A 2 -18.60 20.41 5.10
CA GLY A 2 -18.35 20.03 3.71
C GLY A 2 -18.64 18.56 3.43
N ASN A 3 -18.83 18.23 2.15
CA ASN A 3 -18.92 16.84 1.71
C ASN A 3 -17.54 16.17 1.80
N LEU A 4 -17.53 14.86 1.82
CA LEU A 4 -16.29 14.07 1.71
C LEU A 4 -15.58 14.38 0.39
N THR A 5 -14.25 14.35 0.39
CA THR A 5 -13.45 14.28 -0.84
C THR A 5 -13.66 12.94 -1.54
N ASN A 6 -13.31 12.85 -2.80
CA ASN A 6 -13.42 11.59 -3.53
C ASN A 6 -12.59 10.46 -2.90
N ALA A 7 -11.38 10.77 -2.42
CA ALA A 7 -10.55 9.84 -1.68
C ALA A 7 -11.24 9.36 -0.39
N GLN A 8 -11.81 10.29 0.38
CA GLN A 8 -12.54 9.95 1.61
C GLN A 8 -13.81 9.12 1.35
N LYS A 9 -14.50 9.34 0.21
CA LYS A 9 -15.67 8.52 -0.15
C LYS A 9 -15.30 7.05 -0.35
N SER A 10 -14.18 6.76 -1.03
CA SER A 10 -13.71 5.39 -1.20
C SER A 10 -13.45 4.71 0.15
N ILE A 11 -12.75 5.41 1.06
CA ILE A 11 -12.51 4.91 2.43
C ILE A 11 -13.81 4.71 3.19
N TRP A 12 -14.77 5.64 3.07
CA TRP A 12 -16.07 5.51 3.72
C TRP A 12 -16.85 4.29 3.24
N VAL A 13 -16.84 4.01 1.93
CA VAL A 13 -17.50 2.83 1.35
C VAL A 13 -16.88 1.54 1.87
N THR A 14 -15.55 1.45 1.89
CA THR A 14 -14.81 0.30 2.46
C THR A 14 -15.17 0.08 3.92
N GLU A 15 -15.25 1.16 4.71
CA GLU A 15 -15.64 1.10 6.12
C GLU A 15 -17.07 0.62 6.35
N GLN A 16 -18.00 1.00 5.46
CA GLN A 16 -19.38 0.52 5.54
C GLN A 16 -19.50 -0.97 5.20
N TYR A 17 -18.62 -1.46 4.32
CA TYR A 17 -18.58 -2.86 3.92
C TYR A 17 -17.97 -3.74 5.03
N TYR A 18 -16.89 -3.29 5.68
CA TYR A 18 -16.15 -4.02 6.72
C TYR A 18 -16.31 -3.39 8.11
N ARG A 19 -17.55 -3.10 8.51
CA ARG A 19 -17.85 -2.40 9.77
C ARG A 19 -17.23 -3.06 10.98
N GLY A 20 -16.57 -2.25 11.81
CA GLY A 20 -15.99 -2.69 13.07
C GLY A 20 -14.65 -3.41 12.92
N SER A 21 -14.08 -3.42 11.73
CA SER A 21 -12.71 -3.86 11.48
C SER A 21 -11.70 -2.72 11.60
N SER A 22 -10.42 -3.06 11.55
CA SER A 22 -9.31 -2.09 11.52
C SER A 22 -8.83 -1.78 10.10
N ILE A 23 -9.58 -2.14 9.07
CA ILE A 23 -9.16 -2.13 7.66
C ILE A 23 -8.63 -0.78 7.16
N ASN A 24 -9.19 0.30 7.69
CA ASN A 24 -8.77 1.66 7.32
C ASN A 24 -7.86 2.32 8.38
N ASN A 25 -7.25 1.54 9.27
CA ASN A 25 -6.23 2.05 10.16
C ASN A 25 -4.88 2.08 9.46
N ILE A 26 -4.14 3.15 9.64
CA ILE A 26 -2.71 3.22 9.36
C ILE A 26 -1.96 3.48 10.66
N CYS A 27 -0.97 2.64 10.92
CA CYS A 27 -0.16 2.74 12.13
C CYS A 27 1.32 2.85 11.76
N GLY A 28 1.95 3.93 12.22
CA GLY A 28 3.38 4.12 12.05
C GLY A 28 4.04 4.44 13.37
N SER A 29 5.28 4.01 13.52
CA SER A 29 6.11 4.28 14.69
C SER A 29 7.47 4.83 14.32
N ALA A 30 8.10 5.54 15.26
CA ALA A 30 9.49 5.97 15.18
C ALA A 30 10.20 5.63 16.48
N VAL A 31 11.26 4.85 16.37
CA VAL A 31 12.15 4.48 17.49
C VAL A 31 13.35 5.40 17.50
N ILE A 32 13.51 6.17 18.58
CA ILE A 32 14.63 7.10 18.80
C ILE A 32 15.78 6.32 19.43
N GLN A 33 16.97 6.41 18.86
CA GLN A 33 18.11 5.56 19.23
C GLN A 33 18.93 6.09 20.41
N GLU A 34 18.75 7.36 20.80
CA GLU A 34 19.37 7.96 21.97
C GLU A 34 18.36 8.14 23.14
N LYS A 35 18.86 8.64 24.27
CA LYS A 35 18.02 9.00 25.41
C LYS A 35 17.03 10.10 25.05
N VAL A 36 15.77 9.89 25.43
CA VAL A 36 14.63 10.73 25.08
C VAL A 36 14.24 11.63 26.25
N ASP A 37 14.10 12.92 25.95
CA ASP A 37 13.38 13.87 26.79
C ASP A 37 11.88 13.74 26.47
N PHE A 38 11.16 12.98 27.29
CA PHE A 38 9.76 12.63 27.04
C PHE A 38 8.83 13.83 27.10
N ASP A 39 9.13 14.83 27.91
CA ASP A 39 8.31 16.06 28.01
C ASP A 39 8.40 16.86 26.71
N LYS A 40 9.60 17.01 26.17
CA LYS A 40 9.82 17.67 24.88
C LYS A 40 9.25 16.87 23.71
N LEU A 41 9.29 15.52 23.76
CA LEU A 41 8.67 14.69 22.75
C LEU A 41 7.13 14.84 22.77
N GLU A 42 6.52 14.83 23.95
CA GLU A 42 5.09 15.06 24.11
C GLU A 42 4.68 16.45 23.61
N GLU A 43 5.47 17.49 23.95
CA GLU A 43 5.26 18.85 23.47
C GLU A 43 5.36 18.91 21.93
N SER A 44 6.37 18.28 21.33
CA SER A 44 6.53 18.25 19.87
C SER A 44 5.34 17.65 19.15
N ILE A 45 4.78 16.54 19.67
CA ILE A 45 3.57 15.91 19.13
C ILE A 45 2.39 16.89 19.20
N LYS A 46 2.20 17.55 20.35
CA LYS A 46 1.10 18.52 20.52
C LYS A 46 1.20 19.70 19.57
N LEU A 47 2.41 20.23 19.36
CA LEU A 47 2.66 21.35 18.45
C LEU A 47 2.37 20.95 16.99
N VAL A 48 2.83 19.80 16.56
CA VAL A 48 2.58 19.31 15.20
C VAL A 48 1.08 19.05 14.98
N CYS A 49 0.40 18.41 15.93
CA CYS A 49 -1.05 18.22 15.81
C CYS A 49 -1.82 19.54 15.74
N LYS A 50 -1.40 20.55 16.49
CA LYS A 50 -2.04 21.87 16.47
C LYS A 50 -1.87 22.57 15.12
N LYS A 51 -0.79 22.28 14.41
CA LYS A 51 -0.46 22.86 13.11
C LYS A 51 -1.35 22.31 11.97
N HIS A 52 -1.67 21.02 11.99
CA HIS A 52 -2.38 20.33 10.91
C HIS A 52 -3.87 20.17 11.20
N ASP A 53 -4.71 20.62 10.28
CA ASP A 53 -6.17 20.64 10.46
C ASP A 53 -6.85 19.29 10.22
N ASN A 54 -6.19 18.35 9.53
CA ASN A 54 -6.70 16.98 9.38
C ASN A 54 -7.00 16.28 10.71
N PHE A 55 -6.22 16.55 11.78
CA PHE A 55 -6.45 16.01 13.13
C PHE A 55 -7.73 16.53 13.79
N TRP A 56 -8.32 17.59 13.26
CA TRP A 56 -9.49 18.27 13.81
C TRP A 56 -10.73 18.06 12.97
N LEU A 57 -10.66 17.19 11.95
CA LEU A 57 -11.81 16.78 11.17
C LEU A 57 -12.66 15.78 11.96
N GLU A 58 -13.93 16.07 12.07
CA GLU A 58 -14.97 15.18 12.58
C GLU A 58 -15.99 14.89 11.49
N PHE A 59 -16.56 13.69 11.52
CA PHE A 59 -17.54 13.24 10.54
C PHE A 59 -18.90 13.09 11.22
N LYS A 60 -19.95 13.56 10.54
CA LYS A 60 -21.32 13.56 11.05
C LYS A 60 -22.29 13.12 9.97
N LEU A 61 -23.28 12.34 10.35
CA LEU A 61 -24.39 12.01 9.47
C LEU A 61 -25.42 13.14 9.55
N VAL A 62 -25.73 13.76 8.41
CA VAL A 62 -26.70 14.86 8.29
C VAL A 62 -27.57 14.58 7.09
N ASP A 63 -28.90 14.45 7.32
CA ASP A 63 -29.88 14.13 6.28
C ASP A 63 -29.50 12.89 5.44
N GLY A 64 -28.95 11.86 6.08
CA GLY A 64 -28.52 10.62 5.42
C GLY A 64 -27.17 10.71 4.68
N GLU A 65 -26.53 11.88 4.63
CA GLU A 65 -25.21 12.07 4.02
C GLU A 65 -24.13 12.35 5.07
N VAL A 66 -22.94 11.78 4.84
CA VAL A 66 -21.78 12.06 5.68
C VAL A 66 -21.17 13.40 5.33
N LYS A 67 -21.07 14.25 6.33
CA LYS A 67 -20.42 15.57 6.22
C LYS A 67 -19.21 15.64 7.13
N GLN A 68 -18.18 16.36 6.69
CA GLN A 68 -17.00 16.65 7.50
C GLN A 68 -17.04 18.09 8.04
N VAL A 69 -16.59 18.23 9.28
CA VAL A 69 -16.60 19.51 10.01
C VAL A 69 -15.23 19.68 10.67
N LEU A 70 -14.69 20.88 10.62
CA LEU A 70 -13.53 21.23 11.43
C LEU A 70 -14.01 21.48 12.86
N SER A 71 -13.55 20.65 13.80
CA SER A 71 -13.87 20.82 15.22
C SER A 71 -12.92 21.80 15.91
N GLU A 72 -13.27 22.22 17.11
CA GLU A 72 -12.38 23.01 17.96
C GLU A 72 -11.11 22.22 18.30
N ARG A 73 -9.95 22.90 18.33
CA ARG A 73 -8.66 22.33 18.71
C ARG A 73 -8.60 22.06 20.21
N LYS A 74 -9.06 20.88 20.62
CA LYS A 74 -9.09 20.45 22.03
C LYS A 74 -7.73 19.85 22.44
N LYS A 75 -7.56 19.63 23.76
CA LYS A 75 -6.38 18.94 24.30
C LYS A 75 -6.20 17.57 23.67
N ILE A 76 -4.99 17.27 23.22
CA ILE A 76 -4.60 15.96 22.66
C ILE A 76 -4.18 15.07 23.82
N GLN A 77 -4.76 13.87 23.86
CA GLN A 77 -4.35 12.84 24.78
C GLN A 77 -3.26 11.98 24.12
N ILE A 78 -2.18 11.74 24.85
CA ILE A 78 -1.07 10.89 24.44
C ILE A 78 -0.91 9.85 25.54
N ASP A 79 -0.99 8.58 25.19
CA ASP A 79 -0.84 7.48 26.17
C ASP A 79 0.65 7.15 26.30
N ALA A 80 1.16 7.14 27.53
CA ALA A 80 2.53 6.74 27.82
C ALA A 80 2.56 5.29 28.32
N ILE A 81 3.38 4.44 27.68
CA ILE A 81 3.49 3.01 27.97
C ILE A 81 4.94 2.68 28.30
N ASN A 82 5.18 2.04 29.45
CA ASN A 82 6.49 1.50 29.80
C ASN A 82 6.65 0.11 29.20
N ILE A 83 7.77 -0.15 28.52
CA ILE A 83 8.07 -1.42 27.86
C ILE A 83 9.44 -1.95 28.24
N ALA A 84 9.61 -3.27 28.20
CA ALA A 84 10.86 -3.91 28.60
C ALA A 84 11.89 -3.93 27.46
N GLY A 85 11.45 -4.06 26.21
CA GLY A 85 12.34 -4.15 25.05
C GLY A 85 11.62 -4.07 23.70
N GLN A 86 12.33 -4.35 22.64
CA GLN A 86 11.86 -4.21 21.25
C GLN A 86 10.66 -5.14 20.95
N ASN A 87 10.70 -6.40 21.38
CA ASN A 87 9.61 -7.35 21.16
C ASN A 87 8.31 -6.90 21.82
N ASP A 88 8.40 -6.29 23.01
CA ASP A 88 7.21 -5.74 23.68
C ASP A 88 6.65 -4.54 22.94
N LEU A 89 7.53 -3.70 22.35
CA LEU A 89 7.12 -2.58 21.50
C LEU A 89 6.34 -3.08 20.29
N GLU A 90 6.86 -4.06 19.57
CA GLU A 90 6.22 -4.64 18.38
C GLU A 90 4.85 -5.24 18.74
N ASN A 91 4.75 -5.99 19.83
CA ASN A 91 3.49 -6.56 20.30
C ASN A 91 2.45 -5.48 20.64
N GLU A 92 2.86 -4.42 21.34
CA GLU A 92 1.93 -3.32 21.68
C GLU A 92 1.51 -2.53 20.45
N ILE A 93 2.41 -2.24 19.49
CA ILE A 93 2.06 -1.55 18.25
C ILE A 93 1.12 -2.40 17.39
N ASN A 94 1.33 -3.72 17.33
CA ASN A 94 0.43 -4.65 16.65
C ASN A 94 -0.99 -4.63 17.24
N LYS A 95 -1.14 -4.56 18.57
CA LYS A 95 -2.46 -4.40 19.22
C LYS A 95 -3.07 -3.04 18.90
N ILE A 96 -2.29 -1.98 18.95
CA ILE A 96 -2.71 -0.61 18.65
C ILE A 96 -3.20 -0.48 17.22
N SER A 97 -2.49 -1.05 16.22
CA SER A 97 -2.86 -0.98 14.82
C SER A 97 -4.23 -1.60 14.51
N ARG A 98 -4.64 -2.58 15.32
CA ARG A 98 -5.92 -3.29 15.22
C ARG A 98 -7.06 -2.66 16.04
N THR A 99 -6.79 -1.55 16.73
CA THR A 99 -7.82 -0.86 17.52
C THR A 99 -8.76 -0.07 16.61
N THR A 100 -10.04 -0.40 16.65
CA THR A 100 -11.05 0.24 15.80
C THR A 100 -11.39 1.66 16.24
N PHE A 101 -11.73 2.53 15.29
CA PHE A 101 -12.20 3.89 15.55
C PHE A 101 -13.72 3.98 15.42
N LYS A 102 -14.32 4.75 16.30
CA LYS A 102 -15.69 5.21 16.09
C LYS A 102 -15.63 6.40 15.13
N LEU A 103 -16.27 6.30 13.95
CA LEU A 103 -16.12 7.32 12.91
C LEU A 103 -16.88 8.61 13.19
N GLU A 104 -18.09 8.49 13.77
CA GLU A 104 -18.95 9.63 13.97
C GLU A 104 -18.67 10.38 15.27
N ASN A 105 -18.55 11.70 15.18
CA ASN A 105 -18.39 12.62 16.31
C ASN A 105 -17.20 12.26 17.23
N SER A 106 -16.11 11.75 16.66
CA SER A 106 -14.94 11.35 17.43
C SER A 106 -13.63 11.71 16.73
N LYS A 107 -12.53 11.64 17.48
CA LYS A 107 -11.18 11.78 16.93
C LYS A 107 -10.78 10.48 16.25
N LEU A 108 -10.20 10.61 15.06
CA LEU A 108 -9.78 9.47 14.23
C LEU A 108 -8.25 9.24 14.29
N PHE A 109 -7.65 9.57 15.40
CA PHE A 109 -6.22 9.33 15.66
C PHE A 109 -5.93 9.16 17.13
N LYS A 110 -4.83 8.48 17.44
CA LYS A 110 -4.30 8.34 18.78
C LYS A 110 -2.78 8.24 18.75
N PHE A 111 -2.12 9.01 19.63
CA PHE A 111 -0.68 8.96 19.82
C PHE A 111 -0.31 8.17 21.06
N TYR A 112 0.84 7.49 20.96
CA TYR A 112 1.45 6.73 22.04
C TYR A 112 2.91 7.08 22.17
N ILE A 113 3.42 7.15 23.40
CA ILE A 113 4.84 7.29 23.72
C ILE A 113 5.26 6.03 24.49
N PHE A 114 6.30 5.37 24.03
CA PHE A 114 6.87 4.18 24.64
C PHE A 114 8.17 4.55 25.33
N LYS A 115 8.29 4.18 26.63
CA LYS A 115 9.44 4.45 27.47
C LYS A 115 10.21 3.18 27.75
N PHE A 116 11.45 3.08 27.28
CA PHE A 116 12.34 1.96 27.55
C PHE A 116 13.08 2.14 28.87
N LYS A 117 13.48 1.04 29.50
CA LYS A 117 14.23 1.07 30.76
C LYS A 117 15.59 1.77 30.66
N ASP A 118 16.22 1.75 29.50
CA ASP A 118 17.53 2.40 29.23
C ASP A 118 17.43 3.91 28.94
N GLY A 119 16.22 4.46 29.02
CA GLY A 119 15.94 5.88 28.76
C GLY A 119 15.75 6.23 27.28
N LYS A 120 15.86 5.26 26.35
CA LYS A 120 15.40 5.42 24.98
C LYS A 120 13.88 5.43 24.91
N GLY A 121 13.34 5.68 23.74
CA GLY A 121 11.91 5.68 23.55
C GLY A 121 11.49 5.61 22.10
N ALA A 122 10.19 5.45 21.94
CA ALA A 122 9.53 5.49 20.64
C ALA A 122 8.21 6.28 20.76
N PHE A 123 7.69 6.72 19.64
CA PHE A 123 6.30 7.12 19.55
C PHE A 123 5.62 6.38 18.41
N ALA A 124 4.31 6.20 18.52
CA ALA A 124 3.48 5.67 17.46
C ALA A 124 2.25 6.55 17.26
N LEU A 125 1.78 6.58 16.02
CA LEU A 125 0.53 7.18 15.61
C LEU A 125 -0.33 6.11 14.96
N ASN A 126 -1.49 5.79 15.57
CA ASN A 126 -2.56 5.07 14.92
C ASN A 126 -3.60 6.08 14.44
N ILE A 127 -3.92 6.08 13.15
CA ILE A 127 -4.76 7.08 12.51
C ILE A 127 -5.62 6.44 11.44
N HIS A 128 -6.85 6.92 11.31
CA HIS A 128 -7.78 6.40 10.31
C HIS A 128 -7.57 7.04 8.94
N HIS A 129 -7.69 6.26 7.88
CA HIS A 129 -7.51 6.70 6.50
C HIS A 129 -8.44 7.85 6.07
N LEU A 130 -9.60 8.08 6.71
CA LEU A 130 -10.45 9.24 6.42
C LEU A 130 -9.74 10.59 6.60
N ILE A 131 -8.69 10.64 7.42
CA ILE A 131 -7.96 11.89 7.73
C ILE A 131 -6.46 11.79 7.42
N SER A 132 -5.98 10.69 6.86
CA SER A 132 -4.55 10.47 6.62
C SER A 132 -4.31 9.48 5.49
N ASP A 133 -3.10 9.53 4.94
CA ASP A 133 -2.52 8.53 4.05
C ASP A 133 -1.06 8.28 4.44
N ALA A 134 -0.39 7.35 3.77
CA ALA A 134 1.00 7.00 4.06
C ALA A 134 1.96 8.19 3.93
N TRP A 135 1.74 9.09 2.96
CA TRP A 135 2.52 10.33 2.85
C TRP A 135 2.32 11.24 4.05
N THR A 136 1.09 11.42 4.49
CA THR A 136 0.76 12.20 5.70
C THR A 136 1.42 11.62 6.93
N LEU A 137 1.40 10.27 7.08
CA LEU A 137 2.04 9.61 8.21
C LEU A 137 3.55 9.91 8.25
N ALA A 138 4.23 9.80 7.12
CA ALA A 138 5.65 10.14 7.00
C ALA A 138 5.92 11.63 7.26
N LEU A 139 5.08 12.53 6.71
CA LEU A 139 5.16 13.97 6.93
C LEU A 139 5.07 14.32 8.42
N ILE A 140 4.07 13.79 9.10
CA ILE A 140 3.83 14.03 10.55
C ILE A 140 4.98 13.48 11.38
N CYS A 141 5.45 12.27 11.10
CA CYS A 141 6.59 11.66 11.79
C CYS A 141 7.84 12.55 11.67
N ASN A 142 8.19 12.97 10.45
CA ASN A 142 9.35 13.84 10.21
C ASN A 142 9.20 15.20 10.91
N GLU A 143 8.01 15.81 10.90
CA GLU A 143 7.77 17.08 11.59
C GLU A 143 7.86 16.95 13.12
N ILE A 144 7.40 15.83 13.71
CA ILE A 144 7.55 15.57 15.14
C ILE A 144 9.02 15.49 15.52
N ILE A 145 9.82 14.69 14.79
CA ILE A 145 11.26 14.55 15.06
C ILE A 145 11.98 15.88 14.89
N LYS A 146 11.66 16.65 13.85
CA LYS A 146 12.24 17.98 13.60
C LYS A 146 11.90 18.96 14.73
N THR A 147 10.64 18.98 15.17
CA THR A 147 10.19 19.83 16.28
C THR A 147 10.85 19.40 17.59
N TYR A 148 10.96 18.09 17.83
CA TYR A 148 11.64 17.53 18.99
C TYR A 148 13.13 17.92 19.02
N SER A 149 13.83 17.81 17.90
CA SER A 149 15.22 18.24 17.77
C SER A 149 15.40 19.73 18.08
N ALA A 150 14.49 20.58 17.57
CA ALA A 150 14.52 22.02 17.86
C ALA A 150 14.28 22.33 19.35
N LEU A 151 13.29 21.69 19.98
CA LEU A 151 13.02 21.84 21.42
C LEU A 151 14.19 21.35 22.27
N LYS A 152 14.83 20.24 21.90
CA LYS A 152 16.01 19.71 22.59
C LYS A 152 17.18 20.68 22.56
N GLN A 153 17.33 21.43 21.47
CA GLN A 153 18.36 22.47 21.30
C GLN A 153 17.93 23.85 21.79
N ASN A 154 16.76 23.97 22.44
CA ASN A 154 16.15 25.25 22.90
C ASN A 154 16.03 26.29 21.76
N LYS A 155 15.82 25.85 20.53
CA LYS A 155 15.57 26.71 19.37
C LYS A 155 14.11 27.12 19.32
N GLU A 156 13.87 28.35 18.88
CA GLU A 156 12.51 28.84 18.63
C GLU A 156 11.86 28.08 17.45
N ILE A 157 10.63 27.65 17.64
CA ILE A 157 9.86 26.95 16.61
C ILE A 157 9.13 28.01 15.79
N GLN A 158 9.57 28.19 14.55
CA GLN A 158 8.92 29.11 13.63
C GLN A 158 7.58 28.52 13.14
N GLU A 159 6.49 29.20 13.42
CA GLU A 159 5.19 28.91 12.84
C GLU A 159 5.18 29.35 11.37
N LYS A 160 5.40 28.41 10.47
CA LYS A 160 5.18 28.63 9.02
C LYS A 160 3.75 28.25 8.67
N ALA A 161 3.06 29.15 7.96
CA ALA A 161 1.77 28.81 7.36
C ALA A 161 1.94 27.62 6.39
N ILE A 162 1.15 26.59 6.58
CA ILE A 162 1.10 25.42 5.72
C ILE A 162 -0.19 25.44 4.89
N TYR A 163 -0.18 24.74 3.77
CA TYR A 163 -1.38 24.51 2.99
C TYR A 163 -2.32 23.58 3.75
N SER A 164 -3.53 24.06 4.00
CA SER A 164 -4.54 23.38 4.80
C SER A 164 -5.23 22.28 3.99
N TYR A 165 -5.61 21.18 4.65
CA TYR A 165 -6.46 20.17 4.00
C TYR A 165 -7.83 20.71 3.62
N ILE A 166 -8.34 21.71 4.36
CA ILE A 166 -9.58 22.43 4.02
C ILE A 166 -9.44 23.17 2.69
N ASP A 167 -8.27 23.71 2.36
CA ASP A 167 -8.05 24.35 1.06
C ASP A 167 -8.00 23.32 -0.06
N TYR A 168 -7.45 22.12 0.21
CA TYR A 168 -7.55 21.01 -0.73
C TYR A 168 -9.01 20.61 -1.01
N ILE A 169 -9.86 20.49 0.03
CA ILE A 169 -11.28 20.17 -0.14
C ILE A 169 -11.97 21.19 -1.05
N LYS A 170 -11.62 22.48 -0.93
CA LYS A 170 -12.16 23.52 -1.82
C LYS A 170 -11.67 23.36 -3.25
N SER A 171 -10.34 23.14 -3.41
CA SER A 171 -9.72 22.94 -4.72
C SER A 171 -10.27 21.71 -5.45
N GLU A 172 -10.57 20.61 -4.73
CA GLU A 172 -11.20 19.43 -5.33
C GLU A 172 -12.61 19.71 -5.85
N LYS A 173 -13.40 20.52 -5.12
CA LYS A 173 -14.73 20.95 -5.59
C LYS A 173 -14.67 21.82 -6.85
N GLU A 174 -13.64 22.67 -6.96
CA GLU A 174 -13.42 23.47 -8.16
C GLU A 174 -13.00 22.58 -9.34
N TYR A 175 -12.10 21.60 -9.08
CA TYR A 175 -11.74 20.62 -10.09
C TYR A 175 -12.94 19.86 -10.63
N GLN A 176 -13.88 19.41 -9.77
CA GLN A 176 -15.08 18.67 -10.18
C GLN A 176 -16.03 19.47 -11.12
N LYS A 177 -15.85 20.80 -11.20
CA LYS A 177 -16.63 21.69 -12.08
C LYS A 177 -15.83 22.16 -13.31
N SER A 178 -14.61 21.69 -13.45
CA SER A 178 -13.66 22.18 -14.48
C SER A 178 -13.76 21.37 -15.78
N GLU A 179 -13.32 21.97 -16.88
CA GLU A 179 -13.12 21.23 -18.14
C GLU A 179 -12.10 20.08 -17.99
N LYS A 180 -11.15 20.23 -17.07
CA LYS A 180 -10.17 19.17 -16.79
C LYS A 180 -10.85 17.92 -16.26
N PHE A 181 -11.85 18.07 -15.39
CA PHE A 181 -12.63 16.92 -14.88
C PHE A 181 -13.31 16.16 -16.02
N GLU A 182 -13.94 16.86 -16.97
CA GLU A 182 -14.61 16.21 -18.11
C GLU A 182 -13.60 15.51 -19.04
N LYS A 183 -12.41 16.10 -19.24
CA LYS A 183 -11.32 15.46 -19.99
C LYS A 183 -10.80 14.20 -19.30
N ASP A 184 -10.62 14.26 -17.97
CA ASP A 184 -10.16 13.11 -17.19
C ASP A 184 -11.21 12.00 -17.18
N LYS A 185 -12.48 12.36 -17.01
CA LYS A 185 -13.61 11.43 -17.10
C LYS A 185 -13.65 10.71 -18.44
N LYS A 186 -13.55 11.45 -19.54
CA LYS A 186 -13.57 10.90 -20.90
C LYS A 186 -12.42 9.91 -21.12
N TYR A 187 -11.19 10.26 -20.68
CA TYR A 187 -10.03 9.37 -20.76
C TYR A 187 -10.30 8.01 -20.08
N TRP A 188 -10.82 8.04 -18.85
CA TRP A 188 -11.09 6.82 -18.10
C TRP A 188 -12.26 6.01 -18.68
N GLU A 189 -13.30 6.66 -19.17
CA GLU A 189 -14.43 6.00 -19.83
C GLU A 189 -14.02 5.32 -21.14
N GLU A 190 -13.16 5.96 -21.94
CA GLU A 190 -12.61 5.39 -23.18
C GLU A 190 -11.69 4.21 -22.86
N ARG A 191 -10.82 4.34 -21.85
CA ARG A 191 -9.89 3.27 -21.44
C ARG A 191 -10.61 2.01 -20.95
N PHE A 192 -11.77 2.17 -20.31
CA PHE A 192 -12.63 1.09 -19.82
C PHE A 192 -13.93 0.93 -20.60
N GLN A 193 -13.91 1.28 -21.88
CA GLN A 193 -15.03 0.99 -22.78
C GLN A 193 -15.28 -0.54 -22.83
N ASN A 194 -14.22 -1.31 -22.97
CA ASN A 194 -14.20 -2.74 -22.76
C ASN A 194 -13.56 -3.02 -21.39
N ILE A 195 -14.32 -3.68 -20.53
CA ILE A 195 -13.88 -4.01 -19.16
C ILE A 195 -13.23 -5.39 -19.21
N PRO A 196 -11.94 -5.51 -18.85
CA PRO A 196 -11.29 -6.80 -18.83
C PRO A 196 -11.79 -7.68 -17.69
N GLU A 197 -11.53 -8.96 -17.79
CA GLU A 197 -11.75 -9.92 -16.70
C GLU A 197 -10.87 -9.57 -15.49
N VAL A 198 -11.38 -9.83 -14.28
CA VAL A 198 -10.64 -9.54 -13.05
C VAL A 198 -9.62 -10.64 -12.80
N ALA A 199 -8.35 -10.29 -12.89
CA ALA A 199 -7.26 -11.23 -12.62
C ALA A 199 -7.25 -11.66 -11.15
N THR A 200 -7.00 -12.94 -10.94
CA THR A 200 -6.85 -13.54 -9.61
C THR A 200 -5.64 -14.45 -9.57
N ILE A 201 -4.93 -14.44 -8.45
CA ILE A 201 -3.90 -15.43 -8.16
C ILE A 201 -4.58 -16.58 -7.40
N PRO A 202 -4.48 -17.84 -7.85
CA PRO A 202 -5.04 -18.98 -7.13
C PRO A 202 -4.38 -19.16 -5.75
N GLY A 203 -5.19 -19.31 -4.70
CA GLY A 203 -4.74 -19.67 -3.37
C GLY A 203 -5.01 -21.14 -3.05
N SER A 204 -4.29 -21.70 -2.09
CA SER A 204 -4.45 -23.11 -1.66
C SER A 204 -5.64 -23.34 -0.72
N ILE A 205 -6.21 -22.26 -0.17
CA ILE A 205 -7.37 -22.35 0.71
C ILE A 205 -8.65 -22.29 -0.12
N LYS A 206 -9.52 -23.30 0.05
CA LYS A 206 -10.84 -23.24 -0.58
C LYS A 206 -11.69 -22.21 0.13
N GLU A 207 -12.06 -21.15 -0.60
CA GLU A 207 -12.91 -20.09 -0.06
C GLU A 207 -14.20 -20.68 0.53
N LYS A 208 -14.47 -20.38 1.79
CA LYS A 208 -15.81 -20.52 2.36
C LYS A 208 -16.65 -19.35 1.81
N LYS A 209 -17.93 -19.61 1.53
CA LYS A 209 -18.86 -18.62 0.92
C LYS A 209 -19.04 -17.30 1.69
N ASP A 210 -18.42 -17.11 2.85
CA ASP A 210 -18.48 -15.88 3.64
C ASP A 210 -17.34 -14.94 3.25
N THR A 211 -17.59 -14.16 2.21
CA THR A 211 -16.61 -13.27 1.56
C THR A 211 -16.41 -11.94 2.29
N ASN A 212 -17.15 -11.66 3.36
CA ASN A 212 -17.10 -10.36 4.06
C ASN A 212 -16.07 -10.30 5.19
N ASN A 213 -15.24 -11.34 5.37
CA ASN A 213 -14.17 -11.30 6.36
C ASN A 213 -12.92 -10.62 5.78
N PRO A 214 -12.47 -9.46 6.32
CA PRO A 214 -11.27 -8.78 5.87
C PRO A 214 -9.98 -9.34 6.48
N ASP A 215 -10.04 -10.39 7.31
CA ASP A 215 -8.88 -10.90 8.03
C ASP A 215 -7.72 -11.20 7.08
N GLY A 216 -6.58 -10.62 7.39
CA GLY A 216 -5.36 -10.73 6.60
C GLY A 216 -4.13 -10.95 7.45
N GLU A 217 -3.09 -11.41 6.79
CA GLU A 217 -1.74 -11.52 7.31
C GLU A 217 -0.75 -10.82 6.40
N ARG A 218 0.40 -10.47 6.94
CA ARG A 218 1.55 -9.91 6.21
C ARG A 218 2.69 -10.89 6.23
N LYS A 219 3.21 -11.21 5.03
CA LYS A 219 4.53 -11.84 4.85
C LYS A 219 5.47 -10.85 4.19
N GLN A 220 6.66 -10.71 4.75
CA GLN A 220 7.64 -9.75 4.27
C GLN A 220 8.94 -10.44 3.91
N TYR A 221 9.50 -10.02 2.78
CA TYR A 221 10.81 -10.44 2.28
C TYR A 221 11.69 -9.22 2.04
N GLN A 222 12.99 -9.43 1.99
CA GLN A 222 13.95 -8.40 1.65
C GLN A 222 14.72 -8.79 0.38
N ILE A 223 14.78 -7.87 -0.58
CA ILE A 223 15.68 -7.96 -1.72
C ILE A 223 16.97 -7.23 -1.31
N GLU A 224 18.06 -7.97 -1.27
CA GLU A 224 19.34 -7.48 -0.76
C GLU A 224 19.98 -6.42 -1.66
N LYS A 225 20.80 -5.54 -1.08
CA LYS A 225 21.50 -4.46 -1.80
C LYS A 225 22.17 -4.88 -3.10
N LYS A 226 22.84 -6.06 -3.09
CA LYS A 226 23.56 -6.58 -4.26
C LYS A 226 22.63 -6.87 -5.44
N ASP A 227 21.41 -7.37 -5.15
CA ASP A 227 20.44 -7.74 -6.18
C ASP A 227 19.66 -6.50 -6.65
N ILE A 228 19.35 -5.59 -5.72
CA ILE A 228 18.80 -4.27 -6.07
C ILE A 228 19.78 -3.45 -6.92
N ALA A 229 21.11 -3.56 -6.68
CA ALA A 229 22.11 -2.89 -7.51
C ALA A 229 22.03 -3.37 -8.97
N LYS A 230 21.88 -4.68 -9.21
CA LYS A 230 21.70 -5.25 -10.56
C LYS A 230 20.41 -4.75 -11.22
N ILE A 231 19.29 -4.75 -10.46
CA ILE A 231 18.01 -4.24 -10.95
C ILE A 231 18.13 -2.74 -11.31
N LYS A 232 18.75 -1.94 -10.45
CA LYS A 232 18.98 -0.50 -10.71
C LYS A 232 19.86 -0.27 -11.94
N GLU A 233 20.90 -1.06 -12.12
CA GLU A 233 21.79 -1.00 -13.30
C GLU A 233 21.00 -1.31 -14.57
N TYR A 234 20.26 -2.44 -14.59
CA TYR A 234 19.39 -2.81 -15.69
C TYR A 234 18.37 -1.70 -16.02
N CYS A 235 17.71 -1.15 -15.00
CA CYS A 235 16.75 -0.05 -15.18
C CYS A 235 17.41 1.21 -15.77
N LYS A 236 18.62 1.55 -15.31
CA LYS A 236 19.39 2.70 -15.83
C LYS A 236 19.77 2.53 -17.30
N GLU A 237 20.30 1.37 -17.65
CA GLU A 237 20.70 1.04 -19.03
C GLU A 237 19.52 1.09 -20.00
N ASN A 238 18.35 0.64 -19.57
CA ASN A 238 17.13 0.58 -20.38
C ASN A 238 16.25 1.84 -20.22
N ARG A 239 16.64 2.82 -19.39
CA ARG A 239 15.91 4.08 -19.13
C ARG A 239 14.49 3.85 -18.62
N ILE A 240 14.31 2.89 -17.72
CA ILE A 240 13.05 2.57 -17.09
C ILE A 240 13.10 2.85 -15.58
N SER A 241 11.96 3.15 -14.96
CA SER A 241 11.86 3.33 -13.52
C SER A 241 11.76 1.98 -12.80
N LEU A 242 12.19 1.92 -11.53
CA LEU A 242 11.98 0.73 -10.69
C LEU A 242 10.50 0.38 -10.56
N TYR A 243 9.61 1.37 -10.43
CA TYR A 243 8.17 1.14 -10.42
C TYR A 243 7.70 0.39 -11.67
N ASN A 244 8.07 0.88 -12.86
CA ASN A 244 7.66 0.25 -14.12
C ASN A 244 8.27 -1.15 -14.29
N PHE A 245 9.51 -1.34 -13.83
CA PHE A 245 10.15 -2.66 -13.80
C PHE A 245 9.36 -3.65 -12.97
N PHE A 246 9.05 -3.31 -11.72
CA PHE A 246 8.27 -4.20 -10.85
C PHE A 246 6.84 -4.38 -11.35
N MET A 247 6.20 -3.34 -11.86
CA MET A 247 4.87 -3.46 -12.48
C MET A 247 4.89 -4.48 -13.62
N ALA A 248 5.91 -4.45 -14.49
CA ALA A 248 6.05 -5.42 -15.59
C ALA A 248 6.28 -6.84 -15.07
N VAL A 249 7.17 -7.03 -14.08
CA VAL A 249 7.46 -8.34 -13.50
C VAL A 249 6.20 -8.97 -12.88
N TYR A 250 5.45 -8.19 -12.08
CA TYR A 250 4.21 -8.68 -11.50
C TYR A 250 3.11 -8.89 -12.53
N ALA A 251 3.03 -8.04 -13.57
CA ALA A 251 2.09 -8.21 -14.66
C ALA A 251 2.32 -9.52 -15.40
N ILE A 252 3.58 -9.88 -15.72
CA ILE A 252 3.92 -11.17 -16.33
C ILE A 252 3.45 -12.31 -15.43
N TYR A 253 3.78 -12.29 -14.15
CA TYR A 253 3.36 -13.34 -13.23
C TYR A 253 1.84 -13.48 -13.15
N ILE A 254 1.12 -12.35 -13.02
CA ILE A 254 -0.34 -12.35 -12.90
C ILE A 254 -0.99 -12.81 -14.20
N GLY A 255 -0.53 -12.34 -15.36
CA GLY A 255 -1.03 -12.75 -16.66
C GLY A 255 -0.90 -14.26 -16.88
N GLU A 256 0.30 -14.80 -16.67
CA GLU A 256 0.59 -16.23 -16.82
C GLU A 256 -0.25 -17.11 -15.87
N ILE A 257 -0.33 -16.74 -14.57
CA ILE A 257 -1.04 -17.54 -13.57
C ILE A 257 -2.57 -17.45 -13.73
N SER A 258 -3.11 -16.35 -14.26
CA SER A 258 -4.53 -16.15 -14.50
C SER A 258 -4.97 -16.56 -15.91
N GLY A 259 -4.03 -16.73 -16.85
CA GLY A 259 -4.30 -17.01 -18.25
C GLY A 259 -4.97 -15.85 -19.00
N LEU A 260 -4.71 -14.61 -18.59
CA LEU A 260 -5.33 -13.40 -19.12
C LEU A 260 -4.31 -12.52 -19.85
N ASP A 261 -4.63 -12.14 -21.09
CA ASP A 261 -3.84 -11.19 -21.88
C ASP A 261 -4.19 -9.74 -21.56
N GLU A 262 -5.39 -9.48 -21.04
CA GLU A 262 -5.86 -8.15 -20.65
C GLU A 262 -6.48 -8.21 -19.25
N PHE A 263 -5.95 -7.42 -18.32
CA PHE A 263 -6.43 -7.36 -16.93
C PHE A 263 -6.04 -6.04 -16.24
N VAL A 264 -6.44 -5.87 -14.98
CA VAL A 264 -6.18 -4.66 -14.21
C VAL A 264 -5.45 -4.98 -12.91
N ILE A 265 -4.40 -4.20 -12.63
CA ILE A 265 -3.74 -4.14 -11.33
C ILE A 265 -4.11 -2.81 -10.69
N GLY A 266 -4.60 -2.82 -9.45
CA GLY A 266 -4.80 -1.59 -8.70
C GLY A 266 -3.46 -1.00 -8.24
N THR A 267 -3.30 0.32 -8.35
CA THR A 267 -2.09 0.99 -7.84
C THR A 267 -2.46 2.31 -7.14
N PRO A 268 -1.91 2.57 -5.94
CA PRO A 268 -2.13 3.84 -5.28
C PRO A 268 -1.33 4.96 -5.96
N ILE A 269 -1.98 6.08 -6.18
CA ILE A 269 -1.35 7.29 -6.70
C ILE A 269 -1.37 8.37 -5.62
N LEU A 270 -0.25 9.05 -5.45
CA LEU A 270 -0.08 10.07 -4.43
C LEU A 270 -1.10 11.23 -4.53
N ASN A 271 -1.53 11.55 -5.74
CA ASN A 271 -2.51 12.60 -6.05
C ASN A 271 -2.18 14.00 -5.45
N ARG A 272 -0.91 14.23 -5.09
CA ARG A 272 -0.36 15.53 -4.68
C ARG A 272 0.42 16.12 -5.84
N THR A 273 -0.26 16.96 -6.62
CA THR A 273 0.22 17.43 -7.94
C THR A 273 1.10 18.66 -7.86
N ASN A 274 1.18 19.32 -6.71
CA ASN A 274 1.97 20.52 -6.51
C ASN A 274 2.65 20.57 -5.14
N PHE A 275 3.56 21.52 -4.97
CA PHE A 275 4.34 21.66 -3.74
C PHE A 275 3.49 21.92 -2.48
N LYS A 276 2.39 22.68 -2.62
CA LYS A 276 1.48 22.98 -1.50
C LYS A 276 0.78 21.70 -1.01
N GLU A 277 0.24 20.91 -1.93
CA GLU A 277 -0.41 19.64 -1.61
C GLU A 277 0.55 18.64 -0.95
N LYS A 278 1.84 18.65 -1.32
CA LYS A 278 2.88 17.82 -0.69
C LYS A 278 3.18 18.19 0.75
N GLN A 279 2.85 19.40 1.19
CA GLN A 279 3.00 19.87 2.57
C GLN A 279 1.73 19.73 3.41
N ALA A 280 0.61 19.33 2.82
CA ALA A 280 -0.65 19.16 3.51
C ALA A 280 -0.79 17.76 4.08
N ALA A 281 -1.22 17.68 5.35
CA ALA A 281 -1.64 16.43 5.96
C ALA A 281 -3.12 16.17 5.69
N GLY A 282 -3.48 14.95 5.28
CA GLY A 282 -4.85 14.54 4.98
C GLY A 282 -4.91 13.32 4.08
N MET A 283 -6.09 12.91 3.66
CA MET A 283 -6.31 11.80 2.73
C MET A 283 -6.35 12.32 1.29
N PHE A 284 -5.31 12.05 0.52
CA PHE A 284 -5.17 12.48 -0.87
C PHE A 284 -5.10 11.30 -1.85
N ILE A 285 -4.56 10.16 -1.41
CA ILE A 285 -4.29 9.02 -2.29
C ILE A 285 -5.54 8.64 -3.06
N ASN A 286 -5.38 8.48 -4.37
CA ASN A 286 -6.37 7.91 -5.24
C ASN A 286 -5.91 6.53 -5.70
N MET A 287 -6.81 5.59 -5.80
CA MET A 287 -6.54 4.29 -6.41
C MET A 287 -6.71 4.40 -7.92
N ALA A 288 -5.76 3.91 -8.69
CA ALA A 288 -5.86 3.86 -10.14
C ALA A 288 -5.92 2.43 -10.64
N PRO A 289 -6.88 2.11 -11.52
CA PRO A 289 -6.93 0.84 -12.20
C PRO A 289 -5.93 0.85 -13.37
N PHE A 290 -4.77 0.22 -13.17
CA PHE A 290 -3.74 0.13 -14.20
C PHE A 290 -4.05 -1.05 -15.12
N LYS A 291 -4.50 -0.75 -16.34
CA LYS A 291 -4.85 -1.76 -17.34
C LYS A 291 -3.59 -2.29 -18.01
N ILE A 292 -3.37 -3.58 -17.92
CA ILE A 292 -2.28 -4.33 -18.55
C ILE A 292 -2.78 -4.96 -19.85
N ASN A 293 -1.95 -4.89 -20.90
CA ASN A 293 -2.13 -5.63 -22.14
C ASN A 293 -0.86 -6.44 -22.38
N MET A 294 -1.00 -7.75 -22.36
CA MET A 294 0.09 -8.69 -22.62
C MET A 294 0.15 -9.00 -24.12
N ASP A 295 1.37 -9.01 -24.67
CA ASP A 295 1.64 -9.59 -25.99
C ASP A 295 2.88 -10.50 -25.84
N GLU A 296 2.66 -11.78 -25.87
CA GLU A 296 3.71 -12.78 -25.70
C GLU A 296 4.86 -12.67 -26.72
N LYS A 297 4.61 -11.99 -27.85
CA LYS A 297 5.57 -11.90 -28.97
C LYS A 297 6.58 -10.76 -28.83
N ILE A 298 6.33 -9.82 -27.93
CA ILE A 298 7.25 -8.70 -27.68
C ILE A 298 8.31 -9.05 -26.63
N GLY A 299 9.42 -8.33 -26.67
CA GLY A 299 10.46 -8.45 -25.64
C GLY A 299 10.12 -7.69 -24.36
N PHE A 300 10.69 -8.14 -23.23
CA PHE A 300 10.48 -7.50 -21.93
C PHE A 300 10.75 -5.99 -21.93
N GLN A 301 11.80 -5.54 -22.65
CA GLN A 301 12.12 -4.10 -22.73
C GLN A 301 11.02 -3.29 -23.41
N GLU A 302 10.40 -3.82 -24.46
CA GLU A 302 9.27 -3.17 -25.15
C GLU A 302 8.04 -3.16 -24.24
N PHE A 303 7.75 -4.26 -23.56
CA PHE A 303 6.64 -4.36 -22.61
C PHE A 303 6.75 -3.31 -21.50
N VAL A 304 7.93 -3.18 -20.87
CA VAL A 304 8.14 -2.14 -19.83
C VAL A 304 8.00 -0.72 -20.37
N LYS A 305 8.40 -0.46 -21.61
CA LYS A 305 8.20 0.86 -22.26
C LYS A 305 6.72 1.16 -22.47
N ASN A 306 5.91 0.16 -22.85
CA ASN A 306 4.47 0.30 -22.97
C ASN A 306 3.85 0.63 -21.61
N ILE A 307 4.22 -0.09 -20.56
CA ILE A 307 3.83 0.21 -19.17
C ILE A 307 4.24 1.63 -18.76
N ALA A 308 5.45 2.07 -19.11
CA ALA A 308 5.91 3.40 -18.77
C ALA A 308 5.09 4.50 -19.47
N THR A 309 4.72 4.30 -20.73
CA THR A 309 3.85 5.20 -21.48
C THR A 309 2.47 5.28 -20.85
N ASP A 310 1.86 4.14 -20.56
CA ASP A 310 0.56 4.04 -19.90
C ASP A 310 0.57 4.66 -18.50
N SER A 311 1.65 4.48 -17.74
CA SER A 311 1.83 5.12 -16.43
C SER A 311 1.84 6.65 -16.53
N MET A 312 2.55 7.20 -17.53
CA MET A 312 2.59 8.65 -17.72
C MET A 312 1.22 9.20 -18.13
N ASP A 313 0.49 8.51 -18.98
CA ASP A 313 -0.85 8.95 -19.39
C ASP A 313 -1.85 8.86 -18.24
N MET A 314 -1.83 7.77 -17.47
CA MET A 314 -2.62 7.63 -16.26
C MET A 314 -2.37 8.76 -15.26
N LEU A 315 -1.11 9.15 -15.03
CA LEU A 315 -0.75 10.23 -14.11
C LEU A 315 -1.26 11.61 -14.56
N LYS A 316 -1.45 11.86 -15.85
CA LYS A 316 -2.08 13.10 -16.36
C LYS A 316 -3.54 13.20 -15.93
N HIS A 317 -4.21 12.06 -15.68
CA HIS A 317 -5.62 11.93 -15.34
C HIS A 317 -5.87 11.45 -13.90
N GLN A 318 -4.85 11.56 -13.04
CA GLN A 318 -4.84 10.99 -11.68
C GLN A 318 -5.87 11.60 -10.71
N LYS A 319 -6.39 12.79 -10.99
CA LYS A 319 -7.38 13.46 -10.13
C LYS A 319 -8.79 12.88 -10.25
N TYR A 320 -9.10 12.17 -11.35
CA TYR A 320 -10.38 11.49 -11.49
C TYR A 320 -10.41 10.24 -10.62
N SER A 321 -11.38 10.14 -9.71
CA SER A 321 -11.37 9.08 -8.71
C SER A 321 -11.85 7.74 -9.26
N TYR A 322 -11.29 6.65 -8.74
CA TYR A 322 -11.73 5.29 -9.01
C TYR A 322 -13.21 5.09 -8.67
N GLN A 323 -13.67 5.66 -7.54
CA GLN A 323 -15.08 5.59 -7.16
C GLN A 323 -15.99 6.19 -8.20
N ALA A 324 -15.65 7.39 -8.74
CA ALA A 324 -16.43 8.03 -9.80
C ALA A 324 -16.41 7.21 -11.11
N LEU A 325 -15.29 6.58 -11.43
CA LEU A 325 -15.18 5.66 -12.57
C LEU A 325 -16.14 4.48 -12.41
N ILE A 326 -16.07 3.76 -11.30
CA ILE A 326 -16.92 2.59 -11.02
C ILE A 326 -18.41 2.98 -11.03
N GLU A 327 -18.78 4.10 -10.42
CA GLU A 327 -20.15 4.61 -10.43
C GLU A 327 -20.65 4.88 -11.86
N ASN A 328 -19.81 5.45 -12.73
CA ASN A 328 -20.17 5.69 -14.12
C ASN A 328 -20.27 4.39 -14.94
N LEU A 329 -19.34 3.46 -14.75
CA LEU A 329 -19.39 2.16 -15.41
C LEU A 329 -20.65 1.39 -15.00
N ARG A 330 -21.02 1.39 -13.71
CA ARG A 330 -22.22 0.74 -13.18
C ARG A 330 -23.54 1.38 -13.62
N LYS A 331 -23.53 2.62 -14.12
CA LYS A 331 -24.71 3.19 -14.82
C LYS A 331 -24.97 2.50 -16.15
N ARG A 332 -23.92 1.97 -16.80
CA ARG A 332 -24.04 1.22 -18.06
C ARG A 332 -24.46 -0.23 -17.82
N ASP A 333 -23.84 -0.88 -16.82
CA ASP A 333 -24.17 -2.23 -16.38
C ASP A 333 -23.96 -2.33 -14.86
N LYS A 334 -25.03 -2.58 -14.13
CA LYS A 334 -25.03 -2.68 -12.65
C LYS A 334 -24.20 -3.87 -12.12
N ASN A 335 -23.92 -4.87 -12.98
CA ASN A 335 -23.19 -6.08 -12.58
C ASN A 335 -21.67 -5.91 -12.68
N ILE A 336 -21.15 -4.74 -13.09
CA ILE A 336 -19.71 -4.52 -13.17
C ILE A 336 -19.09 -4.68 -11.78
N PRO A 337 -18.14 -5.65 -11.64
CA PRO A 337 -17.43 -5.87 -10.39
C PRO A 337 -16.43 -4.74 -10.12
N ASN A 338 -15.65 -4.85 -9.06
CA ASN A 338 -14.41 -4.08 -8.94
C ASN A 338 -13.45 -4.49 -10.08
N LEU A 339 -12.68 -3.53 -10.57
CA LEU A 339 -11.82 -3.77 -11.74
C LEU A 339 -10.57 -4.60 -11.41
N TYR A 340 -10.23 -4.74 -10.13
CA TYR A 340 -9.04 -5.47 -9.66
C TYR A 340 -9.27 -6.10 -8.30
N ASN A 341 -8.50 -7.16 -8.00
CA ASN A 341 -8.37 -7.82 -6.71
C ASN A 341 -6.92 -7.84 -6.21
N ILE A 342 -5.99 -7.31 -7.01
CA ILE A 342 -4.56 -7.29 -6.72
C ILE A 342 -4.10 -5.85 -6.74
N LEU A 343 -3.40 -5.44 -5.68
CA LEU A 343 -2.76 -4.13 -5.59
C LEU A 343 -1.24 -4.26 -5.71
N LEU A 344 -0.63 -3.29 -6.38
CA LEU A 344 0.82 -3.11 -6.38
C LEU A 344 1.16 -1.67 -6.03
N SER A 345 1.85 -1.49 -4.93
CA SER A 345 2.38 -0.20 -4.49
C SER A 345 3.91 -0.20 -4.49
N TYR A 346 4.49 0.91 -4.94
CA TYR A 346 5.92 1.17 -4.87
C TYR A 346 6.15 2.49 -4.13
N GLN A 347 6.73 2.40 -2.94
CA GLN A 347 6.82 3.55 -2.04
C GLN A 347 8.29 3.85 -1.74
N ILE A 348 8.76 4.98 -2.23
CA ILE A 348 10.04 5.56 -1.80
C ILE A 348 9.71 6.67 -0.82
N THR A 349 10.03 6.45 0.44
CA THR A 349 10.02 7.52 1.42
C THR A 349 11.44 8.03 1.58
N ASN A 350 11.63 9.32 1.39
CA ASN A 350 12.84 9.99 1.86
C ASN A 350 12.76 10.15 3.39
N ALA A 351 12.65 9.04 4.10
CA ALA A 351 12.71 9.07 5.56
C ALA A 351 14.15 9.43 5.93
N GLN A 352 14.33 10.66 6.39
CA GLN A 352 15.60 11.05 7.00
C GLN A 352 15.75 10.18 8.24
N GLN A 353 16.83 9.39 8.30
CA GLN A 353 17.17 8.59 9.50
C GLN A 353 17.83 9.44 10.58
N THR A 354 18.06 10.70 10.30
CA THR A 354 18.76 11.65 11.19
C THR A 354 18.20 13.05 10.97
N GLU A 355 17.76 13.70 12.03
CA GLU A 355 17.39 15.11 12.04
C GLU A 355 18.22 15.82 13.14
N GLY A 356 19.15 16.65 12.73
CA GLY A 356 20.17 17.18 13.65
C GLY A 356 20.96 16.03 14.27
N ASP A 357 20.95 15.94 15.61
CA ASP A 357 21.61 14.88 16.38
C ASP A 357 20.69 13.68 16.67
N ILE A 358 19.43 13.70 16.20
CA ILE A 358 18.44 12.67 16.49
C ILE A 358 18.51 11.57 15.41
N LYS A 359 18.90 10.36 15.82
CA LYS A 359 18.83 9.16 15.00
C LYS A 359 17.56 8.39 15.30
N TYR A 360 16.83 8.00 14.28
CA TYR A 360 15.58 7.25 14.46
C TYR A 360 15.34 6.26 13.32
N LYS A 361 14.49 5.26 13.59
CA LYS A 361 13.99 4.31 12.59
C LYS A 361 12.48 4.36 12.56
N THR A 362 11.91 4.34 11.37
CA THR A 362 10.46 4.31 11.17
C THR A 362 10.00 2.94 10.72
N GLU A 363 8.83 2.53 11.19
CA GLU A 363 8.18 1.29 10.81
C GLU A 363 6.68 1.52 10.57
N TRP A 364 6.12 0.76 9.62
CA TRP A 364 4.70 0.72 9.36
C TRP A 364 4.15 -0.64 9.75
N THR A 365 3.12 -0.62 10.58
CA THR A 365 2.53 -1.84 11.12
C THR A 365 1.26 -2.18 10.37
N PHE A 366 1.15 -3.44 9.96
CA PHE A 366 -0.04 -3.95 9.31
C PHE A 366 -1.22 -4.02 10.29
N ASN A 367 -2.39 -3.59 9.84
CA ASN A 367 -3.60 -3.51 10.67
C ASN A 367 -4.37 -4.84 10.81
N GLY A 368 -3.92 -5.90 10.13
CA GLY A 368 -4.55 -7.23 10.17
C GLY A 368 -5.70 -7.45 9.19
N CYS A 369 -5.95 -6.51 8.27
CA CYS A 369 -7.08 -6.58 7.35
C CYS A 369 -6.67 -6.30 5.89
N CYS A 370 -7.34 -6.97 4.95
CA CYS A 370 -7.18 -6.78 3.49
C CYS A 370 -8.55 -6.57 2.84
N ALA A 371 -8.69 -5.53 2.03
CA ALA A 371 -9.87 -5.30 1.20
C ALA A 371 -9.81 -6.13 -0.08
N GLU A 372 -8.67 -6.14 -0.72
CA GLU A 372 -8.35 -6.93 -1.90
C GLU A 372 -7.79 -8.29 -1.51
N ASP A 373 -7.66 -9.20 -2.47
CA ASP A 373 -7.14 -10.54 -2.22
C ASP A 373 -5.68 -10.50 -1.78
N ILE A 374 -4.88 -9.63 -2.43
CA ILE A 374 -3.47 -9.45 -2.11
C ILE A 374 -3.05 -8.01 -2.44
N ASP A 375 -2.34 -7.37 -1.50
CA ASP A 375 -1.67 -6.07 -1.66
C ASP A 375 -0.16 -6.26 -1.58
N ILE A 376 0.53 -5.95 -2.67
CA ILE A 376 1.97 -6.08 -2.83
C ILE A 376 2.60 -4.70 -2.61
N GLN A 377 3.39 -4.57 -1.57
CA GLN A 377 4.02 -3.32 -1.19
C GLN A 377 5.54 -3.43 -1.31
N ILE A 378 6.14 -2.60 -2.16
CA ILE A 378 7.60 -2.52 -2.34
C ILE A 378 8.07 -1.19 -1.77
N TYR A 379 8.98 -1.22 -0.79
CA TYR A 379 9.40 0.00 -0.11
C TYR A 379 10.81 -0.08 0.52
N ASP A 380 11.41 1.07 0.71
CA ASP A 380 12.60 1.28 1.56
C ASP A 380 12.36 2.50 2.46
N LEU A 381 11.81 2.25 3.65
CA LEU A 381 11.43 3.31 4.60
C LEU A 381 12.63 4.00 5.25
N ASN A 382 13.78 3.32 5.29
CA ASN A 382 14.94 3.76 6.06
C ASN A 382 16.18 4.01 5.19
N ASP A 383 16.01 4.15 3.87
CA ASP A 383 17.09 4.35 2.89
C ASP A 383 18.26 3.38 3.09
N THR A 384 17.93 2.13 3.35
CA THR A 384 18.90 1.07 3.61
C THR A 384 19.63 0.64 2.34
N GLY A 385 19.07 0.95 1.18
CA GLY A 385 19.50 0.50 -0.14
C GLY A 385 19.07 -0.93 -0.47
N SER A 386 18.41 -1.64 0.46
CA SER A 386 17.65 -2.87 0.22
C SER A 386 16.19 -2.52 -0.03
N LEU A 387 15.41 -3.38 -0.68
CA LEU A 387 13.96 -3.20 -0.79
C LEU A 387 13.23 -4.26 0.02
N ASN A 388 12.25 -3.81 0.80
CA ASN A 388 11.29 -4.71 1.41
C ASN A 388 10.14 -4.95 0.42
N VAL A 389 9.71 -6.22 0.34
CA VAL A 389 8.52 -6.64 -0.41
C VAL A 389 7.58 -7.26 0.62
N ALA A 390 6.51 -6.55 0.93
CA ALA A 390 5.47 -7.05 1.81
C ALA A 390 4.26 -7.49 0.97
N TYR A 391 3.70 -8.63 1.34
CA TYR A 391 2.46 -9.17 0.80
C TYR A 391 1.44 -9.17 1.92
N ASP A 392 0.43 -8.31 1.83
CA ASP A 392 -0.74 -8.34 2.69
C ASP A 392 -1.81 -9.16 1.96
N TYR A 393 -2.28 -10.23 2.56
CA TYR A 393 -3.14 -11.20 1.87
C TYR A 393 -4.28 -11.70 2.75
N LYS A 394 -5.41 -12.01 2.13
CA LYS A 394 -6.57 -12.60 2.81
C LYS A 394 -6.26 -14.02 3.25
N THR A 395 -6.38 -14.29 4.54
CA THR A 395 -6.20 -15.63 5.12
C THR A 395 -7.32 -16.60 4.75
N SER A 396 -8.46 -16.08 4.26
CA SER A 396 -9.54 -16.90 3.70
C SER A 396 -9.21 -17.53 2.35
N LYS A 397 -8.17 -17.04 1.65
CA LYS A 397 -7.79 -17.47 0.30
C LYS A 397 -6.37 -18.03 0.21
N TYR A 398 -5.43 -17.46 0.95
CA TYR A 398 -4.01 -17.81 0.86
C TYR A 398 -3.49 -18.35 2.19
N ALA A 399 -2.64 -19.38 2.10
CA ALA A 399 -1.74 -19.79 3.16
C ALA A 399 -0.36 -19.15 2.96
N GLU A 400 0.45 -19.11 4.00
CA GLU A 400 1.82 -18.53 3.94
C GLU A 400 2.68 -19.16 2.84
N LYS A 401 2.56 -20.47 2.61
CA LYS A 401 3.27 -21.19 1.55
C LYS A 401 2.94 -20.70 0.14
N ASP A 402 1.70 -20.19 -0.08
CA ASP A 402 1.28 -19.65 -1.38
C ASP A 402 2.03 -18.34 -1.65
N ILE A 403 2.20 -17.51 -0.61
CA ILE A 403 2.95 -16.25 -0.68
C ILE A 403 4.44 -16.52 -0.89
N GLU A 404 5.00 -17.55 -0.26
CA GLU A 404 6.39 -17.98 -0.50
C GLU A 404 6.61 -18.38 -1.97
N ALA A 405 5.69 -19.15 -2.53
CA ALA A 405 5.75 -19.56 -3.94
C ALA A 405 5.66 -18.34 -4.88
N ILE A 406 4.72 -17.40 -4.62
CA ILE A 406 4.61 -16.15 -5.37
C ILE A 406 5.96 -15.42 -5.35
N HIS A 407 6.54 -15.21 -4.17
CA HIS A 407 7.80 -14.46 -4.03
C HIS A 407 8.96 -15.13 -4.78
N LYS A 408 9.12 -16.45 -4.66
CA LYS A 408 10.14 -17.22 -5.38
C LYS A 408 10.00 -17.11 -6.90
N ARG A 409 8.78 -17.20 -7.42
CA ARG A 409 8.48 -17.06 -8.84
C ARG A 409 8.76 -15.65 -9.36
N ILE A 410 8.46 -14.61 -8.56
CA ILE A 410 8.82 -13.22 -8.87
C ILE A 410 10.33 -13.06 -8.98
N LEU A 411 11.11 -13.61 -8.03
CA LEU A 411 12.57 -13.58 -8.11
C LEU A 411 13.11 -14.36 -9.33
N ASN A 412 12.48 -15.48 -9.69
CA ASN A 412 12.81 -16.24 -10.90
C ASN A 412 12.63 -15.41 -12.16
N ILE A 413 11.50 -14.70 -12.31
CA ILE A 413 11.25 -13.78 -13.43
C ILE A 413 12.30 -12.68 -13.46
N ILE A 414 12.59 -12.02 -12.32
CA ILE A 414 13.59 -10.96 -12.21
C ILE A 414 14.96 -11.46 -12.72
N ASN A 415 15.39 -12.64 -12.30
CA ASN A 415 16.68 -13.21 -12.71
C ASN A 415 16.74 -13.47 -14.23
N GLN A 416 15.66 -13.96 -14.82
CA GLN A 416 15.61 -14.22 -16.27
C GLN A 416 15.66 -12.92 -17.08
N VAL A 417 14.87 -11.90 -16.68
CA VAL A 417 14.82 -10.64 -17.44
C VAL A 417 16.09 -9.81 -17.32
N ILE A 418 16.81 -9.94 -16.21
CA ILE A 418 18.12 -9.28 -16.04
C ILE A 418 19.22 -10.09 -16.73
N GLY A 419 19.18 -11.42 -16.65
CA GLY A 419 20.21 -12.32 -17.18
C GLY A 419 20.14 -12.50 -18.70
N THR A 420 19.01 -12.25 -19.35
CA THR A 420 18.80 -12.49 -20.78
C THR A 420 18.47 -11.19 -21.51
N LYS A 421 19.30 -10.82 -22.48
CA LYS A 421 19.10 -9.57 -23.24
C LYS A 421 17.79 -9.66 -24.02
N ASN A 422 16.83 -8.78 -23.69
CA ASN A 422 15.54 -8.63 -24.36
C ASN A 422 14.77 -9.95 -24.56
N ILE A 423 14.66 -10.74 -23.49
CA ILE A 423 13.86 -11.98 -23.46
C ILE A 423 12.43 -11.72 -23.94
N LEU A 424 11.86 -12.59 -24.79
CA LEU A 424 10.46 -12.49 -25.18
C LEU A 424 9.56 -12.89 -24.00
N LEU A 425 8.38 -12.29 -23.89
CA LEU A 425 7.46 -12.60 -22.78
C LEU A 425 7.11 -14.08 -22.73
N LYS A 426 6.83 -14.71 -23.88
CA LYS A 426 6.55 -16.16 -24.01
C LYS A 426 7.69 -17.08 -23.56
N ASP A 427 8.93 -16.58 -23.51
CA ASP A 427 10.12 -17.37 -23.15
C ASP A 427 10.44 -17.22 -21.65
N ILE A 428 9.69 -16.40 -20.91
CA ILE A 428 9.84 -16.22 -19.47
C ILE A 428 9.07 -17.33 -18.74
N ASP A 429 9.79 -18.11 -17.97
CA ASP A 429 9.22 -19.21 -17.21
C ASP A 429 8.89 -18.78 -15.78
N ILE A 430 7.62 -18.82 -15.39
CA ILE A 430 7.21 -18.49 -14.03
C ILE A 430 7.52 -19.61 -13.03
N VAL A 431 7.68 -20.86 -13.50
CA VAL A 431 7.96 -22.03 -12.66
C VAL A 431 9.44 -22.07 -12.28
N THR A 432 9.73 -22.20 -11.00
CA THR A 432 11.14 -22.28 -10.54
C THR A 432 11.77 -23.63 -10.89
N VAL A 433 13.09 -23.69 -10.92
CA VAL A 433 13.82 -24.94 -11.16
C VAL A 433 13.44 -26.02 -10.14
N GLU A 434 13.29 -25.64 -8.87
CA GLU A 434 12.87 -26.55 -7.79
C GLU A 434 11.44 -27.10 -8.03
N GLU A 435 10.53 -26.25 -8.47
CA GLU A 435 9.17 -26.68 -8.80
C GLU A 435 9.13 -27.61 -10.02
N LYS A 436 9.98 -27.33 -11.04
CA LYS A 436 10.10 -28.23 -12.21
C LYS A 436 10.61 -29.59 -11.82
N GLU A 437 11.66 -29.67 -11.00
CA GLU A 437 12.21 -30.94 -10.51
C GLU A 437 11.14 -31.73 -9.75
N LYS A 438 10.40 -31.07 -8.87
CA LYS A 438 9.29 -31.69 -8.15
C LYS A 438 8.21 -32.21 -9.06
N LEU A 439 7.77 -31.42 -10.04
CA LEU A 439 6.70 -31.80 -10.96
C LEU A 439 7.12 -32.90 -11.96
N LEU A 440 8.35 -32.82 -12.49
CA LEU A 440 8.80 -33.67 -13.57
C LEU A 440 9.52 -34.94 -13.08
N VAL A 441 10.11 -34.92 -11.89
CA VAL A 441 10.89 -36.04 -11.36
C VAL A 441 10.21 -36.67 -10.14
N GLU A 442 9.99 -35.89 -9.05
CA GLU A 442 9.47 -36.48 -7.81
C GLU A 442 8.06 -37.04 -7.97
N PHE A 443 7.16 -36.27 -8.59
CA PHE A 443 5.75 -36.71 -8.79
C PHE A 443 5.59 -37.81 -9.85
N ASN A 444 6.58 -37.95 -10.75
CA ASN A 444 6.60 -39.02 -11.76
C ASN A 444 7.37 -40.26 -11.30
N ASN A 445 7.97 -40.24 -10.11
CA ASN A 445 8.61 -41.41 -9.52
C ASN A 445 7.56 -42.38 -8.98
N THR A 446 6.78 -42.94 -9.91
CA THR A 446 5.64 -43.83 -9.64
C THR A 446 5.96 -45.30 -9.99
N ASP A 447 7.26 -45.61 -10.19
CA ASP A 447 7.68 -46.98 -10.49
C ASP A 447 7.36 -47.89 -9.31
N LEU A 448 6.46 -48.84 -9.52
CA LEU A 448 6.12 -49.91 -8.61
C LEU A 448 6.73 -51.19 -9.11
N GLU A 449 7.53 -51.84 -8.27
CA GLU A 449 7.93 -53.23 -8.54
C GLU A 449 6.67 -54.10 -8.47
N TYR A 450 6.29 -54.70 -9.60
CA TYR A 450 5.23 -55.67 -9.65
C TYR A 450 5.73 -56.95 -10.32
N ASP A 451 5.23 -58.08 -9.85
CA ASP A 451 5.58 -59.38 -10.45
C ASP A 451 4.78 -59.56 -11.73
N GLU A 452 5.46 -59.46 -12.85
CA GLU A 452 4.87 -59.61 -14.20
C GLU A 452 4.22 -61.02 -14.43
N ASN A 453 4.54 -61.99 -13.58
CA ASN A 453 3.96 -63.35 -13.65
C ASN A 453 2.64 -63.48 -12.88
N ILE A 454 2.22 -62.49 -12.12
CA ILE A 454 0.95 -62.47 -11.40
C ILE A 454 -0.12 -61.88 -12.32
N PRO A 455 -1.19 -62.65 -12.68
CA PRO A 455 -2.29 -62.10 -13.49
C PRO A 455 -2.93 -60.89 -12.77
N PHE A 456 -3.27 -59.83 -13.52
CA PHE A 456 -3.87 -58.59 -13.07
C PHE A 456 -5.04 -58.79 -12.07
N ILE A 457 -5.85 -59.84 -12.30
CA ILE A 457 -7.00 -60.25 -11.43
C ILE A 457 -6.56 -60.55 -9.99
N LYS A 458 -5.30 -60.89 -9.72
CA LYS A 458 -4.84 -61.18 -8.37
C LYS A 458 -4.40 -59.93 -7.56
N TYR A 459 -4.35 -58.75 -8.18
CA TYR A 459 -4.07 -57.50 -7.54
C TYR A 459 -5.33 -56.77 -7.07
N PHE A 460 -6.51 -57.28 -7.34
CA PHE A 460 -7.81 -56.79 -6.89
C PHE A 460 -8.52 -57.74 -5.95
#